data_9d78978c9491895d9acfe37072dde8ee
#
_entry.id   9d78978c9491895d9acfe37072dde8ee
#
_cell.length_a   1.000
_cell.length_b   1.000
_cell.length_c   1.000
_cell.angle_alpha   90.00
_cell.angle_beta   90.00
_cell.angle_gamma   90.00
#
_symmetry.space_group_name_H-M   'P 1'
#
loop_
_entity.id
_entity.type
_entity.pdbx_description
1 polymer ?
#
loop_
_entity_poly.entity_id
_entity_poly.type
_entity_poly.pdbx_seq_one_letter_code
_entity_poly.pdbx_strand_id
1 'polypeptide(L)'
;MLVTMQSIGTVHTEARDLPRHWSVSEVKGTLEIDAEYAQGLTGIQPGEEIVVIFSFHESPEFKTKSLQQRPPHMNGEKKGVFRTCSPYRPNPVGLSVVEVLAVRGNRIDVRGIDMREGTPILDIKPHVKKEEASAA
;
A
#
# COMPACT_ATOMS: atom_id res chain seq x y z
N MET A 1 23.11 5.75 -4.67
CA MET A 1 23.03 5.49 -3.22
C MET A 1 22.01 4.37 -3.00
N LEU A 2 22.37 3.36 -2.26
CA LEU A 2 21.46 2.30 -1.87
C LEU A 2 20.80 2.65 -0.54
N VAL A 3 19.47 2.51 -0.49
CA VAL A 3 18.69 2.76 0.73
C VAL A 3 18.05 1.44 1.15
N THR A 4 18.27 1.03 2.38
CA THR A 4 17.70 -0.20 2.92
C THR A 4 16.56 0.14 3.89
N MET A 5 15.42 -0.54 3.74
CA MET A 5 14.26 -0.38 4.62
C MET A 5 13.89 -1.71 5.23
N GLN A 6 13.38 -1.66 6.45
CA GLN A 6 12.94 -2.84 7.18
C GLN A 6 11.43 -2.93 7.16
N SER A 7 10.89 -4.11 6.89
CA SER A 7 9.45 -4.35 6.98
C SER A 7 8.98 -4.20 8.42
N ILE A 8 7.84 -3.55 8.61
CA ILE A 8 7.21 -3.39 9.94
C ILE A 8 6.00 -4.28 10.13
N GLY A 9 5.59 -5.01 9.12
CA GLY A 9 4.40 -5.86 9.19
C GLY A 9 4.08 -6.53 7.87
N THR A 10 2.90 -7.16 7.83
CA THR A 10 2.47 -7.98 6.69
C THR A 10 0.99 -7.76 6.42
N VAL A 11 0.63 -7.73 5.14
CA VAL A 11 -0.77 -7.68 4.71
C VAL A 11 -1.32 -9.10 4.64
N HIS A 12 -2.51 -9.30 5.20
CA HIS A 12 -3.23 -10.57 5.12
C HIS A 12 -4.59 -10.35 4.46
N THR A 13 -4.90 -11.16 3.45
CA THR A 13 -6.20 -11.17 2.80
C THR A 13 -6.46 -12.56 2.24
N GLU A 14 -7.73 -12.96 2.23
CA GLU A 14 -8.15 -14.21 1.59
C GLU A 14 -8.44 -14.00 0.11
N ALA A 15 -8.53 -12.76 -0.34
CA ALA A 15 -8.85 -12.45 -1.73
C ALA A 15 -7.70 -12.86 -2.67
N ARG A 16 -8.06 -13.55 -3.77
CA ARG A 16 -7.11 -13.97 -4.80
C ARG A 16 -7.17 -13.04 -6.00
N ASP A 17 -8.37 -12.57 -6.36
CA ASP A 17 -8.59 -11.62 -7.44
C ASP A 17 -8.71 -10.24 -6.83
N LEU A 18 -7.64 -9.45 -6.93
CA LEU A 18 -7.59 -8.14 -6.34
C LEU A 18 -7.97 -7.07 -7.37
N PRO A 19 -8.67 -6.00 -6.93
CA PRO A 19 -8.89 -4.85 -7.81
C PRO A 19 -7.59 -4.23 -8.28
N ARG A 20 -7.63 -3.55 -9.41
CA ARG A 20 -6.45 -2.91 -10.01
C ARG A 20 -5.86 -1.79 -9.16
N HIS A 21 -6.66 -1.20 -8.27
CA HIS A 21 -6.26 -0.06 -7.46
C HIS A 21 -7.13 0.05 -6.21
N TRP A 22 -6.54 0.55 -5.12
CA TRP A 22 -7.28 0.69 -3.87
C TRP A 22 -8.54 1.55 -4.00
N SER A 23 -8.52 2.56 -4.88
CA SER A 23 -9.66 3.49 -5.04
C SER A 23 -10.94 2.82 -5.54
N VAL A 24 -10.85 1.62 -6.07
CA VAL A 24 -12.02 0.84 -6.54
C VAL A 24 -12.14 -0.48 -5.77
N SER A 25 -11.46 -0.61 -4.63
CA SER A 25 -11.45 -1.85 -3.85
C SER A 25 -12.37 -1.76 -2.64
N GLU A 26 -13.19 -2.80 -2.48
CA GLU A 26 -13.97 -3.05 -1.26
C GLU A 26 -13.44 -4.28 -0.52
N VAL A 27 -12.28 -4.80 -0.93
CA VAL A 27 -11.70 -6.00 -0.37
C VAL A 27 -11.24 -5.75 1.06
N LYS A 28 -11.63 -6.64 1.97
CA LYS A 28 -11.22 -6.59 3.37
C LYS A 28 -9.94 -7.40 3.58
N GLY A 29 -9.18 -6.97 4.56
CA GLY A 29 -8.00 -7.69 4.98
C GLY A 29 -7.54 -7.20 6.34
N THR A 30 -6.37 -7.67 6.75
CA THR A 30 -5.78 -7.32 8.03
C THR A 30 -4.33 -6.91 7.81
N LEU A 31 -3.95 -5.82 8.44
CA LEU A 31 -2.55 -5.42 8.52
C LEU A 31 -2.03 -5.93 9.86
N GLU A 32 -1.08 -6.86 9.83
CA GLU A 32 -0.44 -7.37 11.04
C GLU A 32 0.89 -6.65 11.20
N ILE A 33 1.00 -5.86 12.25
CA ILE A 33 2.21 -5.09 12.55
C ILE A 33 3.07 -5.90 13.50
N ASP A 34 4.38 -5.91 13.29
CA ASP A 34 5.30 -6.63 14.17
C ASP A 34 5.16 -6.11 15.60
N ALA A 35 5.18 -7.02 16.57
CA ALA A 35 4.86 -6.69 17.96
C ALA A 35 5.70 -5.52 18.52
N GLU A 36 6.95 -5.41 18.09
CA GLU A 36 7.84 -4.33 18.56
C GLU A 36 7.39 -2.94 18.10
N TYR A 37 6.54 -2.86 17.09
CA TYR A 37 6.02 -1.59 16.55
C TYR A 37 4.55 -1.34 16.92
N ALA A 38 3.94 -2.22 17.71
CA ALA A 38 2.50 -2.16 17.99
C ALA A 38 2.08 -0.83 18.63
N GLN A 39 2.92 -0.22 19.47
CA GLN A 39 2.60 1.06 20.09
C GLN A 39 2.47 2.20 19.08
N GLY A 40 3.03 2.04 17.89
CA GLY A 40 2.87 2.99 16.80
C GLY A 40 1.43 3.11 16.29
N LEU A 41 0.56 2.17 16.64
CA LEU A 41 -0.85 2.18 16.25
C LEU A 41 -1.74 3.01 17.19
N THR A 42 -1.18 3.49 18.30
CA THR A 42 -1.94 4.23 19.32
C THR A 42 -2.67 5.42 18.70
N GLY A 43 -3.97 5.49 18.93
CA GLY A 43 -4.80 6.61 18.45
C GLY A 43 -5.48 6.39 17.11
N ILE A 44 -5.12 5.35 16.36
CA ILE A 44 -5.83 5.01 15.12
C ILE A 44 -7.21 4.48 15.48
N GLN A 45 -8.26 5.07 14.86
CA GLN A 45 -9.66 4.77 15.17
C GLN A 45 -10.39 4.19 13.97
N PRO A 46 -11.40 3.32 14.19
CA PRO A 46 -12.28 2.89 13.13
C PRO A 46 -12.91 4.08 12.39
N GLY A 47 -13.02 3.98 11.08
CA GLY A 47 -13.55 5.04 10.22
C GLY A 47 -12.48 5.96 9.64
N GLU A 48 -11.28 5.96 10.21
CA GLU A 48 -10.18 6.75 9.66
C GLU A 48 -9.61 6.08 8.41
N GLU A 49 -9.04 6.89 7.53
CA GLU A 49 -8.26 6.41 6.40
C GLU A 49 -6.77 6.49 6.72
N ILE A 50 -6.05 5.44 6.37
CA ILE A 50 -4.60 5.39 6.54
C ILE A 50 -3.93 5.08 5.20
N VAL A 51 -2.71 5.58 5.05
CA VAL A 51 -1.85 5.30 3.89
C VAL A 51 -0.93 4.16 4.27
N VAL A 52 -0.93 3.11 3.46
CA VAL A 52 -0.03 1.96 3.64
C VAL A 52 1.03 2.00 2.55
N ILE A 53 2.28 2.11 2.94
CA ILE A 53 3.44 2.02 2.04
C ILE A 53 3.96 0.60 2.13
N PHE A 54 4.12 -0.06 0.99
CA PHE A 54 4.44 -1.48 0.98
C PHE A 54 5.40 -1.83 -0.16
N SER A 55 5.97 -3.03 -0.07
CA SER A 55 6.84 -3.56 -1.11
C SER A 55 6.06 -4.44 -2.08
N PHE A 56 6.22 -4.20 -3.37
CA PHE A 56 5.75 -5.15 -4.39
C PHE A 56 6.70 -6.35 -4.42
N HIS A 57 6.61 -7.22 -3.43
CA HIS A 57 7.58 -8.29 -3.17
C HIS A 57 7.63 -9.37 -4.26
N GLU A 58 6.61 -9.45 -5.11
CA GLU A 58 6.55 -10.42 -6.20
C GLU A 58 6.89 -9.82 -7.57
N SER A 59 7.23 -8.53 -7.61
CA SER A 59 7.59 -7.87 -8.86
C SER A 59 8.98 -8.32 -9.31
N PRO A 60 9.17 -8.61 -10.61
CA PRO A 60 10.50 -8.97 -11.11
C PRO A 60 11.45 -7.77 -11.08
N GLU A 61 12.75 -8.06 -11.21
CA GLU A 61 13.78 -7.02 -11.26
C GLU A 61 13.48 -6.02 -12.38
N PHE A 62 13.57 -4.74 -12.06
CA PHE A 62 13.30 -3.68 -13.02
C PHE A 62 14.43 -3.52 -14.03
N LYS A 63 14.06 -3.32 -15.29
CA LYS A 63 14.98 -3.03 -16.38
C LYS A 63 14.69 -1.65 -16.96
N THR A 64 15.74 -0.87 -17.22
CA THR A 64 15.58 0.54 -17.69
C THR A 64 14.86 0.65 -19.02
N LYS A 65 14.82 -0.41 -19.84
CA LYS A 65 14.01 -0.42 -21.07
C LYS A 65 12.52 -0.26 -20.80
N SER A 66 12.07 -0.44 -19.56
CA SER A 66 10.66 -0.33 -19.16
C SER A 66 10.36 0.98 -18.43
N LEU A 67 11.20 2.01 -18.58
CA LEU A 67 10.92 3.34 -18.03
C LEU A 67 9.65 3.96 -18.61
N GLN A 68 9.27 3.59 -19.82
CA GLN A 68 7.98 3.93 -20.42
C GLN A 68 7.15 2.66 -20.52
N GLN A 69 5.88 2.76 -20.14
CA GLN A 69 4.97 1.62 -20.10
C GLN A 69 3.63 1.98 -20.74
N ARG A 70 2.86 0.95 -21.11
CA ARG A 70 1.51 1.10 -21.65
C ARG A 70 0.51 0.51 -20.67
N PRO A 71 0.05 1.27 -19.65
CA PRO A 71 -0.93 0.76 -18.70
C PRO A 71 -2.22 0.37 -19.41
N PRO A 72 -2.83 -0.79 -19.07
CA PRO A 72 -4.01 -1.28 -19.79
C PRO A 72 -5.20 -0.33 -19.77
N HIS A 73 -5.34 0.46 -18.71
CA HIS A 73 -6.47 1.37 -18.52
C HIS A 73 -6.22 2.78 -19.05
N MET A 74 -5.14 2.99 -19.81
CA MET A 74 -4.77 4.30 -20.37
C MET A 74 -4.82 4.31 -21.92
N ASN A 75 -5.74 3.58 -22.51
CA ASN A 75 -5.98 3.55 -23.96
C ASN A 75 -4.73 3.22 -24.80
N GLY A 76 -3.83 2.42 -24.27
CA GLY A 76 -2.61 2.00 -24.95
C GLY A 76 -1.56 3.09 -25.10
N GLU A 77 -1.77 4.27 -24.54
CA GLU A 77 -0.76 5.33 -24.56
C GLU A 77 0.46 4.97 -23.74
N LYS A 78 1.63 5.33 -24.25
CA LYS A 78 2.89 5.15 -23.55
C LYS A 78 3.07 6.24 -22.51
N LYS A 79 3.34 5.84 -21.26
CA LYS A 79 3.56 6.76 -20.15
C LYS A 79 4.89 6.43 -19.45
N GLY A 80 5.55 7.45 -18.94
CA GLY A 80 6.66 7.22 -18.01
C GLY A 80 6.17 6.51 -16.77
N VAL A 81 6.99 5.61 -16.23
CA VAL A 81 6.60 4.77 -15.07
C VAL A 81 6.17 5.61 -13.87
N PHE A 82 6.74 6.81 -13.69
CA PHE A 82 6.39 7.69 -12.57
C PHE A 82 5.01 8.34 -12.71
N ARG A 83 4.38 8.17 -13.85
CA ARG A 83 2.98 8.57 -14.07
C ARG A 83 2.02 7.38 -13.97
N THR A 84 2.49 6.26 -13.46
CA THR A 84 1.70 5.02 -13.32
C THR A 84 1.81 4.48 -11.91
N CYS A 85 0.90 3.59 -11.56
CA CYS A 85 0.95 2.81 -10.32
C CYS A 85 1.45 1.39 -10.56
N SER A 86 2.12 1.15 -11.69
CA SER A 86 2.66 -0.16 -12.02
C SER A 86 3.63 -0.65 -10.95
N PRO A 87 3.55 -1.94 -10.54
CA PRO A 87 4.53 -2.52 -9.62
C PRO A 87 5.91 -2.69 -10.25
N TYR A 88 5.98 -2.70 -11.59
CA TYR A 88 7.25 -2.86 -12.30
C TYR A 88 7.91 -1.49 -12.45
N ARG A 89 8.77 -1.14 -11.48
CA ARG A 89 9.38 0.18 -11.36
C ARG A 89 10.74 0.10 -10.67
N PRO A 90 11.57 1.16 -10.74
CA PRO A 90 12.93 1.13 -10.18
C PRO A 90 12.99 0.72 -8.71
N ASN A 91 12.13 1.28 -7.88
CA ASN A 91 11.94 0.84 -6.49
C ASN A 91 10.52 0.31 -6.38
N PRO A 92 10.32 -1.00 -6.20
CA PRO A 92 8.98 -1.60 -6.24
C PRO A 92 8.22 -1.32 -4.93
N VAL A 93 7.90 -0.06 -4.72
CA VAL A 93 7.19 0.44 -3.55
C VAL A 93 5.81 0.92 -4.00
N GLY A 94 4.77 0.48 -3.29
CA GLY A 94 3.40 0.85 -3.57
C GLY A 94 2.81 1.68 -2.43
N LEU A 95 1.68 2.31 -2.74
CA LEU A 95 0.92 3.10 -1.78
C LEU A 95 -0.55 2.79 -1.96
N SER A 96 -1.24 2.46 -0.88
CA SER A 96 -2.69 2.26 -0.88
C SER A 96 -3.30 3.03 0.28
N VAL A 97 -4.48 3.61 0.03
CA VAL A 97 -5.27 4.23 1.09
C VAL A 97 -6.38 3.24 1.45
N VAL A 98 -6.47 2.89 2.72
CA VAL A 98 -7.46 1.93 3.21
C VAL A 98 -8.23 2.51 4.38
N GLU A 99 -9.47 2.04 4.55
CA GLU A 99 -10.32 2.42 5.66
C GLU A 99 -10.09 1.49 6.85
N VAL A 100 -9.89 2.05 8.02
CA VAL A 100 -9.78 1.28 9.26
C VAL A 100 -11.15 0.81 9.71
N LEU A 101 -11.31 -0.49 9.89
CA LEU A 101 -12.54 -1.10 10.40
C LEU A 101 -12.46 -1.39 11.90
N ALA A 102 -11.30 -1.85 12.37
CA ALA A 102 -11.06 -2.15 13.77
C ALA A 102 -9.56 -2.19 14.05
N VAL A 103 -9.16 -1.90 15.28
CA VAL A 103 -7.79 -2.06 15.74
C VAL A 103 -7.81 -3.05 16.91
N ARG A 104 -7.04 -4.13 16.80
CA ARG A 104 -7.01 -5.21 17.77
C ARG A 104 -5.55 -5.56 18.08
N GLY A 105 -5.00 -4.93 19.14
CA GLY A 105 -3.60 -5.15 19.49
C GLY A 105 -2.68 -4.67 18.37
N ASN A 106 -1.92 -5.59 17.77
CA ASN A 106 -1.02 -5.28 16.67
C ASN A 106 -1.65 -5.52 15.29
N ARG A 107 -2.99 -5.67 15.22
CA ARG A 107 -3.71 -5.92 13.98
C ARG A 107 -4.70 -4.82 13.69
N ILE A 108 -4.75 -4.42 12.43
CA ILE A 108 -5.72 -3.43 11.93
C ILE A 108 -6.55 -4.13 10.86
N ASP A 109 -7.85 -4.28 11.11
CA ASP A 109 -8.77 -4.76 10.08
C ASP A 109 -9.13 -3.58 9.19
N VAL A 110 -9.04 -3.76 7.88
CA VAL A 110 -9.19 -2.67 6.91
C VAL A 110 -10.05 -3.08 5.71
N ARG A 111 -10.53 -2.08 4.99
CA ARG A 111 -11.20 -2.22 3.69
C ARG A 111 -10.47 -1.39 2.65
N GLY A 112 -10.34 -1.92 1.45
CA GLY A 112 -9.66 -1.23 0.34
C GLY A 112 -8.36 -1.90 -0.08
N ILE A 113 -8.20 -3.18 0.24
CA ILE A 113 -6.99 -3.93 -0.09
C ILE A 113 -6.87 -4.12 -1.59
N ASP A 114 -5.71 -3.79 -2.14
CA ASP A 114 -5.30 -4.12 -3.50
C ASP A 114 -3.92 -4.80 -3.51
N MET A 115 -3.38 -5.11 -2.32
CA MET A 115 -2.12 -5.84 -2.16
C MET A 115 -2.38 -7.32 -1.94
N ARG A 116 -1.44 -8.14 -2.41
CA ARG A 116 -1.52 -9.60 -2.26
C ARG A 116 -1.22 -10.04 -0.84
N GLU A 117 -1.71 -11.25 -0.50
CA GLU A 117 -1.36 -11.91 0.75
C GLU A 117 0.16 -11.96 0.93
N GLY A 118 0.63 -11.63 2.12
CA GLY A 118 2.04 -11.68 2.44
C GLY A 118 2.84 -10.43 2.08
N THR A 119 2.19 -9.40 1.53
CA THR A 119 2.87 -8.15 1.16
C THR A 119 3.53 -7.51 2.38
N PRO A 120 4.86 -7.25 2.33
CA PRO A 120 5.53 -6.56 3.43
C PRO A 120 5.11 -5.09 3.51
N ILE A 121 4.79 -4.64 4.72
CA ILE A 121 4.46 -3.24 5.00
C ILE A 121 5.73 -2.51 5.40
N LEU A 122 5.98 -1.36 4.80
CA LEU A 122 7.15 -0.54 5.09
C LEU A 122 6.83 0.62 6.02
N ASP A 123 5.62 1.18 5.92
CA ASP A 123 5.21 2.33 6.72
C ASP A 123 3.70 2.48 6.70
N ILE A 124 3.17 3.14 7.70
CA ILE A 124 1.77 3.55 7.79
C ILE A 124 1.74 5.01 8.19
N LYS A 125 0.92 5.80 7.50
CA LYS A 125 0.76 7.22 7.77
C LYS A 125 -0.73 7.58 7.79
N PRO A 126 -1.13 8.65 8.48
CA PRO A 126 -2.50 9.14 8.32
C PRO A 126 -2.70 9.68 6.90
N HIS A 127 -3.92 9.50 6.37
CA HIS A 127 -4.26 10.09 5.08
C HIS A 127 -4.76 11.51 5.31
N VAL A 128 -3.85 12.47 5.17
CA VAL A 128 -4.13 13.89 5.41
C VAL A 128 -4.49 14.56 4.10
N LYS A 129 -5.67 15.17 4.05
CA LYS A 129 -6.10 15.98 2.92
C LYS A 129 -5.53 17.39 3.06
N LYS A 130 -5.39 18.10 1.95
CA LYS A 130 -4.72 19.41 1.94
C LYS A 130 -5.29 20.39 2.95
N GLU A 131 -6.61 20.46 3.08
CA GLU A 131 -7.30 21.36 4.02
C GLU A 131 -7.23 20.87 5.48
N GLU A 132 -6.75 19.63 5.73
CA GLU A 132 -6.61 19.02 7.04
C GLU A 132 -5.14 18.92 7.48
N ALA A 133 -4.20 19.47 6.70
CA ALA A 133 -2.76 19.29 6.94
C ALA A 133 -2.34 19.79 8.32
N SER A 134 -2.96 20.85 8.85
CA SER A 134 -2.65 21.39 10.17
C SER A 134 -3.09 20.47 11.30
N ALA A 135 -3.98 19.50 11.06
CA ALA A 135 -4.47 18.55 12.06
C ALA A 135 -3.60 17.31 12.19
N ALA A 136 -2.68 17.10 11.25
CA ALA A 136 -1.81 15.93 11.26
C ALA A 136 -0.57 16.12 12.11
#